data_7054f661a58defd6b836bb5e5d87cd41
#
_entry.id   7054f661a58defd6b836bb5e5d87cd41
#
_cell.length_a   1.000
_cell.length_b   1.000
_cell.length_c   1.000
_cell.angle_alpha   90.00
_cell.angle_beta   90.00
_cell.angle_gamma   90.00
#
_symmetry.space_group_name_H-M   'P 1'
#
loop_
_entity.id
_entity.type
_entity.pdbx_description
1 polymer ?
#
loop_
_entity_poly.entity_id
_entity_poly.type
_entity_poly.pdbx_seq_one_letter_code
_entity_poly.pdbx_strand_id
1 'polypeptide(L)'
;MVAEIGPVLQDFTIIMIIASIMAMVSYKLKQPMVIGYIIAGMIIGPFTPPFSLISNFDVLNLFAEIGVILLLFVVGMEFPIAKLRKIGKRALVIAMSEALGTFAIGYLVCQALNYSLSDSLFLALAISVTSTVIVMRILEELGMIKDEASIIILGVAVIEDIIIISMLAILQSVSSSGELSGYELAISISTVLAFIGGALFIGSKAVPKFVNLIGRTNQHDVLIVAIIGVAFGLSFLAFEIGISVATGAFFAGVLIAESKVHSVTRVLTTPIKDVFGAVFFVSVGALMDITQLPLFIVPALILILVSIGAKFFTVYLAARSQGYKTQTALRAAFGLSSSGGELALVVAKGGADVGTTSSFILPMVGTMTIITTFITPYLIKIGWKLADLPTGERGRFAIRRRSNKKHLKEDDPKKT
;
A
#
# COMPACT_ATOMS: atom_id res chain seq x y z
N MET A 1 -7.73 -18.89 29.48
CA MET A 1 -8.47 -19.78 28.58
C MET A 1 -7.43 -20.43 27.66
N VAL A 2 -7.20 -21.72 27.79
CA VAL A 2 -6.27 -22.43 26.91
C VAL A 2 -7.00 -22.52 25.57
N ALA A 3 -6.53 -21.79 24.54
CA ALA A 3 -7.03 -21.98 23.19
C ALA A 3 -6.82 -23.47 22.84
N GLU A 4 -7.89 -24.21 22.64
CA GLU A 4 -7.77 -25.59 22.17
C GLU A 4 -7.04 -25.53 20.82
N ILE A 5 -5.92 -26.22 20.72
CA ILE A 5 -5.06 -26.22 19.51
C ILE A 5 -5.85 -26.66 18.28
N GLY A 6 -6.86 -27.53 18.46
CA GLY A 6 -7.70 -28.05 17.38
C GLY A 6 -8.39 -26.96 16.54
N PRO A 7 -9.17 -26.04 17.14
CA PRO A 7 -9.82 -24.95 16.40
C PRO A 7 -8.83 -24.02 15.68
N VAL A 8 -7.73 -23.65 16.33
CA VAL A 8 -6.70 -22.78 15.73
C VAL A 8 -6.06 -23.45 14.49
N LEU A 9 -5.74 -24.75 14.60
CA LEU A 9 -5.18 -25.51 13.51
C LEU A 9 -6.18 -25.70 12.39
N GLN A 10 -7.46 -25.90 12.70
CA GLN A 10 -8.55 -26.00 11.73
C GLN A 10 -8.67 -24.71 10.96
N ASP A 11 -8.77 -23.55 11.64
CA ASP A 11 -8.91 -22.24 11.02
C ASP A 11 -7.72 -21.92 10.11
N PHE A 12 -6.49 -22.15 10.58
CA PHE A 12 -5.28 -21.96 9.78
C PHE A 12 -5.28 -22.87 8.52
N THR A 13 -5.70 -24.11 8.67
CA THR A 13 -5.78 -25.07 7.54
C THR A 13 -6.79 -24.59 6.50
N ILE A 14 -7.97 -24.14 6.92
CA ILE A 14 -9.01 -23.61 6.03
C ILE A 14 -8.48 -22.39 5.31
N ILE A 15 -7.88 -21.42 6.03
CA ILE A 15 -7.27 -20.22 5.45
C ILE A 15 -6.27 -20.60 4.35
N MET A 16 -5.34 -21.50 4.62
CA MET A 16 -4.29 -21.89 3.67
C MET A 16 -4.82 -22.61 2.44
N ILE A 17 -5.80 -23.51 2.61
CA ILE A 17 -6.42 -24.22 1.49
C ILE A 17 -7.17 -23.25 0.57
N ILE A 18 -8.03 -22.41 1.13
CA ILE A 18 -8.82 -21.47 0.35
C ILE A 18 -7.94 -20.38 -0.27
N ALA A 19 -6.92 -19.89 0.45
CA ALA A 19 -5.92 -19.00 -0.12
C ALA A 19 -5.24 -19.60 -1.35
N SER A 20 -4.84 -20.89 -1.28
CA SER A 20 -4.20 -21.58 -2.41
C SER A 20 -5.13 -21.71 -3.61
N ILE A 21 -6.40 -22.06 -3.38
CA ILE A 21 -7.40 -22.16 -4.44
C ILE A 21 -7.62 -20.79 -5.10
N MET A 22 -7.81 -19.75 -4.29
CA MET A 22 -8.09 -18.39 -4.80
C MET A 22 -6.86 -17.74 -5.43
N ALA A 23 -5.64 -18.05 -4.97
CA ALA A 23 -4.42 -17.67 -5.67
C ALA A 23 -4.38 -18.27 -7.09
N MET A 24 -4.73 -19.54 -7.25
CA MET A 24 -4.80 -20.18 -8.57
C MET A 24 -5.89 -19.55 -9.45
N VAL A 25 -7.05 -19.22 -8.89
CA VAL A 25 -8.14 -18.53 -9.62
C VAL A 25 -7.66 -17.15 -10.07
N SER A 26 -7.06 -16.36 -9.18
CA SER A 26 -6.52 -15.04 -9.50
C SER A 26 -5.45 -15.09 -10.58
N TYR A 27 -4.54 -16.07 -10.50
CA TYR A 27 -3.52 -16.31 -11.51
C TYR A 27 -4.14 -16.61 -12.90
N LYS A 28 -5.14 -17.51 -12.98
CA LYS A 28 -5.84 -17.81 -14.23
C LYS A 28 -6.59 -16.61 -14.80
N LEU A 29 -7.17 -15.77 -13.93
CA LEU A 29 -7.88 -14.55 -14.32
C LEU A 29 -6.92 -13.37 -14.60
N LYS A 30 -5.61 -13.58 -14.45
CA LYS A 30 -4.57 -12.53 -14.57
C LYS A 30 -4.83 -11.34 -13.65
N GLN A 31 -5.34 -11.60 -12.45
CA GLN A 31 -5.61 -10.61 -11.42
C GLN A 31 -4.58 -10.68 -10.29
N PRO A 32 -4.34 -9.60 -9.55
CA PRO A 32 -3.51 -9.62 -8.35
C PRO A 32 -4.03 -10.62 -7.32
N MET A 33 -3.13 -11.40 -6.71
CA MET A 33 -3.49 -12.45 -5.73
C MET A 33 -4.20 -11.88 -4.50
N VAL A 34 -3.87 -10.64 -4.12
CA VAL A 34 -4.50 -9.92 -2.98
C VAL A 34 -6.02 -9.89 -3.10
N ILE A 35 -6.56 -9.64 -4.30
CA ILE A 35 -8.01 -9.65 -4.54
C ILE A 35 -8.59 -11.03 -4.23
N GLY A 36 -7.94 -12.08 -4.71
CA GLY A 36 -8.37 -13.46 -4.45
C GLY A 36 -8.37 -13.80 -2.96
N TYR A 37 -7.35 -13.37 -2.23
CA TYR A 37 -7.26 -13.60 -0.79
C TYR A 37 -8.35 -12.86 0.00
N ILE A 38 -8.64 -11.60 -0.33
CA ILE A 38 -9.72 -10.85 0.31
C ILE A 38 -11.07 -11.53 0.05
N ILE A 39 -11.35 -11.87 -1.21
CA ILE A 39 -12.60 -12.57 -1.58
C ILE A 39 -12.68 -13.94 -0.90
N ALA A 40 -11.56 -14.68 -0.81
CA ALA A 40 -11.48 -15.92 -0.06
C ALA A 40 -11.95 -15.76 1.38
N GLY A 41 -11.39 -14.74 2.06
CA GLY A 41 -11.76 -14.41 3.42
C GLY A 41 -13.24 -14.05 3.57
N MET A 42 -13.75 -13.19 2.68
CA MET A 42 -15.18 -12.82 2.68
C MET A 42 -16.10 -14.05 2.54
N ILE A 43 -15.70 -15.06 1.75
CA ILE A 43 -16.52 -16.27 1.54
C ILE A 43 -16.52 -17.17 2.79
N ILE A 44 -15.35 -17.38 3.43
CA ILE A 44 -15.20 -18.31 4.55
C ILE A 44 -15.44 -17.66 5.92
N GLY A 45 -15.54 -16.33 5.95
CA GLY A 45 -15.73 -15.55 7.16
C GLY A 45 -17.13 -15.70 7.75
N PRO A 46 -17.31 -15.22 8.99
CA PRO A 46 -18.56 -15.41 9.76
C PRO A 46 -19.77 -14.72 9.16
N PHE A 47 -19.58 -13.75 8.26
CA PHE A 47 -20.66 -12.92 7.71
C PHE A 47 -21.27 -13.45 6.41
N THR A 48 -20.86 -14.63 5.91
CA THR A 48 -21.29 -15.18 4.62
C THR A 48 -21.90 -16.60 4.75
N PRO A 49 -23.13 -16.74 5.28
CA PRO A 49 -23.81 -18.05 5.30
C PRO A 49 -24.05 -18.56 3.86
N PRO A 50 -24.02 -19.88 3.62
CA PRO A 50 -23.79 -21.00 4.56
C PRO A 50 -22.32 -21.36 4.77
N PHE A 51 -21.38 -20.63 4.16
CA PHE A 51 -19.95 -20.95 4.12
C PHE A 51 -19.14 -20.33 5.26
N SER A 52 -19.77 -19.88 6.34
CA SER A 52 -19.07 -19.38 7.54
C SER A 52 -18.29 -20.52 8.21
N LEU A 53 -17.11 -20.82 7.62
CA LEU A 53 -16.25 -21.92 8.08
C LEU A 53 -15.37 -21.51 9.25
N ILE A 54 -15.11 -20.21 9.41
CA ILE A 54 -14.31 -19.61 10.48
C ILE A 54 -15.20 -18.64 11.25
N SER A 55 -15.31 -18.85 12.56
CA SER A 55 -16.14 -17.99 13.42
C SER A 55 -15.38 -17.41 14.62
N ASN A 56 -14.13 -17.80 14.82
CA ASN A 56 -13.33 -17.31 15.93
C ASN A 56 -12.60 -16.01 15.56
N PHE A 57 -13.17 -14.88 16.01
CA PHE A 57 -12.62 -13.55 15.75
C PHE A 57 -11.24 -13.34 16.38
N ASP A 58 -10.96 -13.93 17.55
CA ASP A 58 -9.66 -13.77 18.23
C ASP A 58 -8.54 -14.43 17.40
N VAL A 59 -8.82 -15.59 16.84
CA VAL A 59 -7.87 -16.30 15.95
C VAL A 59 -7.65 -15.53 14.65
N LEU A 60 -8.72 -14.99 14.04
CA LEU A 60 -8.60 -14.17 12.84
C LEU A 60 -7.78 -12.90 13.08
N ASN A 61 -8.01 -12.22 14.21
CA ASN A 61 -7.24 -11.04 14.57
C ASN A 61 -5.77 -11.38 14.82
N LEU A 62 -5.48 -12.47 15.55
CA LEU A 62 -4.11 -12.91 15.78
C LEU A 62 -3.37 -13.20 14.47
N PHE A 63 -4.02 -13.90 13.54
CA PHE A 63 -3.43 -14.17 12.24
C PHE A 63 -3.25 -12.91 11.40
N ALA A 64 -4.19 -11.97 11.46
CA ALA A 64 -4.06 -10.68 10.80
C ALA A 64 -2.87 -9.88 11.38
N GLU A 65 -2.68 -9.87 12.71
CA GLU A 65 -1.57 -9.16 13.34
C GLU A 65 -0.21 -9.77 12.99
N ILE A 66 -0.06 -11.08 13.09
CA ILE A 66 1.20 -11.76 12.67
C ILE A 66 1.44 -11.52 11.18
N GLY A 67 0.39 -11.62 10.36
CA GLY A 67 0.46 -11.40 8.93
C GLY A 67 0.90 -9.98 8.58
N VAL A 68 0.33 -8.95 9.23
CA VAL A 68 0.69 -7.55 8.96
C VAL A 68 2.11 -7.22 9.42
N ILE A 69 2.57 -7.77 10.55
CA ILE A 69 3.95 -7.60 11.00
C ILE A 69 4.93 -8.10 9.93
N LEU A 70 4.75 -9.33 9.46
CA LEU A 70 5.66 -9.92 8.47
C LEU A 70 5.51 -9.29 7.09
N LEU A 71 4.30 -8.90 6.70
CA LEU A 71 4.04 -8.17 5.47
C LEU A 71 4.77 -6.83 5.45
N LEU A 72 4.50 -5.97 6.45
CA LEU A 72 5.08 -4.62 6.51
C LEU A 72 6.58 -4.63 6.78
N PHE A 73 7.07 -5.62 7.50
CA PHE A 73 8.50 -5.84 7.65
C PHE A 73 9.19 -6.02 6.27
N VAL A 74 8.65 -6.88 5.41
CA VAL A 74 9.24 -7.09 4.07
C VAL A 74 9.00 -5.90 3.16
N VAL A 75 7.83 -5.27 3.23
CA VAL A 75 7.59 -3.98 2.54
C VAL A 75 8.64 -2.96 2.97
N GLY A 76 8.88 -2.78 4.27
CA GLY A 76 9.92 -1.89 4.78
C GLY A 76 11.31 -2.18 4.23
N MET A 77 11.67 -3.44 3.99
CA MET A 77 12.96 -3.81 3.38
C MET A 77 13.10 -3.39 1.92
N GLU A 78 12.03 -3.08 1.23
CA GLU A 78 12.09 -2.56 -0.14
C GLU A 78 12.58 -1.11 -0.19
N PHE A 79 12.67 -0.43 0.96
CA PHE A 79 12.97 1.00 1.11
C PHE A 79 14.30 1.31 1.80
N PRO A 80 15.46 1.01 1.19
CA PRO A 80 16.72 1.46 1.76
C PRO A 80 16.82 2.99 1.72
N ILE A 81 17.15 3.61 2.87
CA ILE A 81 17.27 5.06 3.05
C ILE A 81 18.24 5.67 2.02
N ALA A 82 19.28 4.92 1.64
CA ALA A 82 20.24 5.33 0.63
C ALA A 82 19.61 5.57 -0.76
N LYS A 83 18.55 4.82 -1.13
CA LYS A 83 17.78 5.07 -2.35
C LYS A 83 16.91 6.31 -2.23
N LEU A 84 16.29 6.54 -1.07
CA LEU A 84 15.47 7.73 -0.82
C LEU A 84 16.26 9.02 -1.03
N ARG A 85 17.53 9.06 -0.61
CA ARG A 85 18.42 10.21 -0.87
C ARG A 85 18.65 10.48 -2.37
N LYS A 86 18.62 9.45 -3.23
CA LYS A 86 18.81 9.57 -4.68
C LYS A 86 17.56 10.02 -5.43
N ILE A 87 16.38 9.73 -4.91
CA ILE A 87 15.09 10.09 -5.51
C ILE A 87 14.89 11.62 -5.55
N GLY A 88 15.52 12.34 -4.60
CA GLY A 88 15.64 13.78 -4.63
C GLY A 88 14.42 14.55 -4.11
N LYS A 89 14.63 15.86 -3.87
CA LYS A 89 13.63 16.76 -3.32
C LYS A 89 12.34 16.83 -4.15
N ARG A 90 12.42 16.63 -5.47
CA ARG A 90 11.25 16.72 -6.36
C ARG A 90 10.21 15.64 -6.07
N ALA A 91 10.64 14.39 -5.92
CA ALA A 91 9.72 13.29 -5.57
C ALA A 91 9.15 13.44 -4.16
N LEU A 92 9.94 13.95 -3.21
CA LEU A 92 9.44 14.27 -1.85
C LEU A 92 8.32 15.33 -1.91
N VAL A 93 8.49 16.40 -2.67
CA VAL A 93 7.45 17.45 -2.81
C VAL A 93 6.19 16.86 -3.46
N ILE A 94 6.33 16.01 -4.47
CA ILE A 94 5.17 15.37 -5.12
C ILE A 94 4.47 14.44 -4.15
N ALA A 95 5.20 13.59 -3.42
CA ALA A 95 4.65 12.65 -2.44
C ALA A 95 3.91 13.38 -1.29
N MET A 96 4.54 14.43 -0.73
CA MET A 96 3.90 15.25 0.31
C MET A 96 2.63 15.94 -0.20
N SER A 97 2.67 16.50 -1.41
CA SER A 97 1.51 17.15 -2.02
C SER A 97 0.39 16.16 -2.30
N GLU A 98 0.73 14.96 -2.75
CA GLU A 98 -0.21 13.88 -3.05
C GLU A 98 -0.84 13.35 -1.77
N ALA A 99 -0.04 12.86 -0.82
CA ALA A 99 -0.52 12.26 0.42
C ALA A 99 -1.37 13.24 1.24
N LEU A 100 -0.82 14.44 1.54
CA LEU A 100 -1.53 15.45 2.35
C LEU A 100 -2.69 16.08 1.60
N GLY A 101 -2.55 16.32 0.29
CA GLY A 101 -3.62 16.90 -0.52
C GLY A 101 -4.79 15.94 -0.68
N THR A 102 -4.54 14.66 -0.96
CA THR A 102 -5.58 13.63 -1.04
C THR A 102 -6.23 13.40 0.32
N PHE A 103 -5.43 13.35 1.39
CA PHE A 103 -5.94 13.25 2.75
C PHE A 103 -6.88 14.42 3.09
N ALA A 104 -6.47 15.66 2.83
CA ALA A 104 -7.29 16.84 3.13
C ALA A 104 -8.61 16.84 2.33
N ILE A 105 -8.54 16.55 1.03
CA ILE A 105 -9.75 16.48 0.17
C ILE A 105 -10.65 15.34 0.64
N GLY A 106 -10.08 14.16 0.91
CA GLY A 106 -10.82 13.00 1.41
C GLY A 106 -11.51 13.27 2.73
N TYR A 107 -10.80 13.89 3.67
CA TYR A 107 -11.36 14.31 4.96
C TYR A 107 -12.56 15.25 4.79
N LEU A 108 -12.43 16.30 3.97
CA LEU A 108 -13.52 17.23 3.72
C LEU A 108 -14.74 16.56 3.09
N VAL A 109 -14.54 15.62 2.17
CA VAL A 109 -15.64 14.87 1.57
C VAL A 109 -16.29 13.93 2.58
N CYS A 110 -15.53 13.24 3.43
CA CYS A 110 -16.07 12.41 4.49
C CYS A 110 -16.89 13.23 5.49
N GLN A 111 -16.43 14.43 5.87
CA GLN A 111 -17.19 15.35 6.70
C GLN A 111 -18.48 15.81 6.00
N ALA A 112 -18.43 16.10 4.70
CA ALA A 112 -19.63 16.44 3.92
C ALA A 112 -20.63 15.28 3.81
N LEU A 113 -20.16 14.03 3.90
CA LEU A 113 -21.01 12.84 3.98
C LEU A 113 -21.48 12.53 5.40
N ASN A 114 -21.21 13.40 6.38
CA ASN A 114 -21.56 13.28 7.80
C ASN A 114 -20.96 12.06 8.52
N TYR A 115 -19.77 11.62 8.12
CA TYR A 115 -19.02 10.62 8.87
C TYR A 115 -18.44 11.22 10.17
N SER A 116 -18.24 10.36 11.18
CA SER A 116 -17.58 10.72 12.42
C SER A 116 -16.15 11.27 12.16
N LEU A 117 -15.58 11.98 13.13
CA LEU A 117 -14.22 12.47 13.01
C LEU A 117 -13.22 11.32 12.76
N SER A 118 -13.31 10.23 13.55
CA SER A 118 -12.45 9.06 13.41
C SER A 118 -12.65 8.37 12.06
N ASP A 119 -13.89 8.10 11.65
CA ASP A 119 -14.17 7.50 10.35
C ASP A 119 -13.59 8.35 9.21
N SER A 120 -13.78 9.68 9.29
CA SER A 120 -13.27 10.62 8.27
C SER A 120 -11.76 10.63 8.19
N LEU A 121 -11.05 10.57 9.32
CA LEU A 121 -9.60 10.56 9.37
C LEU A 121 -9.02 9.25 8.79
N PHE A 122 -9.56 8.09 9.22
CA PHE A 122 -9.09 6.80 8.73
C PHE A 122 -9.46 6.55 7.27
N LEU A 123 -10.66 6.94 6.82
CA LEU A 123 -11.04 6.87 5.41
C LEU A 123 -10.18 7.77 4.54
N ALA A 124 -9.97 9.03 4.96
CA ALA A 124 -9.12 9.96 4.24
C ALA A 124 -7.69 9.45 4.11
N LEU A 125 -7.16 8.83 5.16
CA LEU A 125 -5.84 8.21 5.12
C LEU A 125 -5.83 6.98 4.20
N ALA A 126 -6.84 6.11 4.27
CA ALA A 126 -6.94 4.92 3.43
C ALA A 126 -7.02 5.25 1.93
N ILE A 127 -7.77 6.29 1.54
CA ILE A 127 -7.86 6.71 0.12
C ILE A 127 -6.61 7.45 -0.37
N SER A 128 -5.75 7.91 0.54
CA SER A 128 -4.46 8.52 0.17
C SER A 128 -3.40 7.48 -0.20
N VAL A 129 -3.62 6.21 0.12
CA VAL A 129 -2.67 5.13 -0.19
C VAL A 129 -2.65 4.83 -1.69
N THR A 130 -1.45 4.70 -2.28
CA THR A 130 -1.23 4.16 -3.62
C THR A 130 -0.63 2.77 -3.54
N SER A 131 -1.15 1.81 -4.32
CA SER A 131 -0.57 0.46 -4.34
C SER A 131 0.71 0.39 -5.15
N THR A 132 1.85 0.50 -4.49
CA THR A 132 3.18 0.44 -5.10
C THR A 132 3.40 -0.86 -5.87
N VAL A 133 2.99 -2.00 -5.31
CA VAL A 133 3.18 -3.34 -5.91
C VAL A 133 2.37 -3.50 -7.19
N ILE A 134 1.09 -3.08 -7.17
CA ILE A 134 0.20 -3.19 -8.33
C ILE A 134 0.70 -2.29 -9.46
N VAL A 135 1.04 -1.05 -9.15
CA VAL A 135 1.55 -0.07 -10.12
C VAL A 135 2.85 -0.55 -10.75
N MET A 136 3.80 -1.03 -9.94
CA MET A 136 5.08 -1.56 -10.42
C MET A 136 4.86 -2.74 -11.38
N ARG A 137 4.03 -3.70 -11.00
CA ARG A 137 3.71 -4.87 -11.84
C ARG A 137 3.11 -4.47 -13.19
N ILE A 138 2.17 -3.52 -13.19
CA ILE A 138 1.54 -3.05 -14.44
C ILE A 138 2.57 -2.34 -15.33
N LEU A 139 3.45 -1.51 -14.76
CA LEU A 139 4.51 -0.84 -15.50
C LEU A 139 5.52 -1.84 -16.10
N GLU A 140 5.82 -2.93 -15.40
CA GLU A 140 6.64 -4.04 -15.90
C GLU A 140 5.96 -4.77 -17.06
N GLU A 141 4.69 -5.18 -16.88
CA GLU A 141 3.91 -5.88 -17.91
C GLU A 141 3.74 -5.05 -19.18
N LEU A 142 3.65 -3.72 -19.06
CA LEU A 142 3.57 -2.79 -20.19
C LEU A 142 4.95 -2.43 -20.78
N GLY A 143 6.05 -2.90 -20.20
CA GLY A 143 7.41 -2.59 -20.61
C GLY A 143 7.82 -1.12 -20.39
N MET A 144 7.14 -0.42 -19.50
CA MET A 144 7.28 1.02 -19.26
C MET A 144 8.14 1.37 -18.03
N ILE A 145 8.74 0.39 -17.35
CA ILE A 145 9.45 0.57 -16.08
C ILE A 145 10.65 1.55 -16.16
N LYS A 146 11.24 1.70 -17.35
CA LYS A 146 12.39 2.60 -17.60
C LYS A 146 11.98 4.02 -18.02
N ASP A 147 10.68 4.29 -18.17
CA ASP A 147 10.17 5.64 -18.50
C ASP A 147 10.43 6.60 -17.34
N GLU A 148 10.72 7.88 -17.65
CA GLU A 148 10.95 8.92 -16.63
C GLU A 148 9.77 9.03 -15.66
N ALA A 149 8.52 8.94 -16.15
CA ALA A 149 7.35 8.98 -15.31
C ALA A 149 7.27 7.77 -14.38
N SER A 150 7.65 6.58 -14.83
CA SER A 150 7.67 5.36 -13.99
C SER A 150 8.66 5.47 -12.83
N ILE A 151 9.83 6.07 -13.08
CA ILE A 151 10.82 6.33 -12.02
C ILE A 151 10.24 7.30 -10.98
N ILE A 152 9.51 8.33 -11.42
CA ILE A 152 8.84 9.27 -10.53
C ILE A 152 7.74 8.57 -9.74
N ILE A 153 6.87 7.82 -10.41
CA ILE A 153 5.76 7.07 -9.80
C ILE A 153 6.28 6.18 -8.68
N LEU A 154 7.27 5.34 -8.98
CA LEU A 154 7.84 4.43 -7.98
C LEU A 154 8.54 5.18 -6.84
N GLY A 155 9.23 6.27 -7.15
CA GLY A 155 9.87 7.10 -6.14
C GLY A 155 8.89 7.81 -5.21
N VAL A 156 7.79 8.32 -5.76
CA VAL A 156 6.72 8.99 -5.00
C VAL A 156 5.99 7.96 -4.13
N ALA A 157 5.57 6.83 -4.69
CA ALA A 157 4.87 5.79 -3.96
C ALA A 157 5.66 5.27 -2.74
N VAL A 158 6.98 5.08 -2.90
CA VAL A 158 7.88 4.71 -1.79
C VAL A 158 7.86 5.74 -0.65
N ILE A 159 7.92 7.03 -0.97
CA ILE A 159 7.91 8.10 0.03
C ILE A 159 6.52 8.21 0.66
N GLU A 160 5.47 8.06 -0.15
CA GLU A 160 4.08 8.05 0.29
C GLU A 160 3.83 6.97 1.34
N ASP A 161 4.32 5.73 1.14
CA ASP A 161 4.15 4.63 2.10
C ASP A 161 4.72 5.01 3.49
N ILE A 162 5.88 5.69 3.54
CA ILE A 162 6.47 6.17 4.81
C ILE A 162 5.59 7.24 5.45
N ILE A 163 5.08 8.18 4.65
CA ILE A 163 4.19 9.25 5.13
C ILE A 163 2.91 8.64 5.71
N ILE A 164 2.28 7.73 4.98
CA ILE A 164 1.02 7.08 5.38
C ILE A 164 1.20 6.29 6.68
N ILE A 165 2.26 5.49 6.82
CA ILE A 165 2.53 4.73 8.04
C ILE A 165 2.81 5.67 9.22
N SER A 166 3.51 6.77 8.99
CA SER A 166 3.74 7.79 10.02
C SER A 166 2.43 8.46 10.44
N MET A 167 1.56 8.81 9.50
CA MET A 167 0.24 9.36 9.78
C MET A 167 -0.66 8.35 10.49
N LEU A 168 -0.63 7.08 10.09
CA LEU A 168 -1.37 6.00 10.76
C LEU A 168 -0.97 5.88 12.22
N ALA A 169 0.35 5.87 12.50
CA ALA A 169 0.86 5.80 13.86
C ALA A 169 0.35 6.99 14.72
N ILE A 170 0.34 8.20 14.15
CA ILE A 170 -0.19 9.38 14.82
C ILE A 170 -1.70 9.24 15.09
N LEU A 171 -2.48 8.83 14.07
CA LEU A 171 -3.92 8.69 14.21
C LEU A 171 -4.29 7.65 15.26
N GLN A 172 -3.61 6.49 15.27
CA GLN A 172 -3.85 5.44 16.25
C GLN A 172 -3.49 5.89 17.67
N SER A 173 -2.35 6.55 17.84
CA SER A 173 -1.92 7.06 19.14
C SER A 173 -2.89 8.12 19.69
N VAL A 174 -3.36 9.03 18.85
CA VAL A 174 -4.35 10.06 19.21
C VAL A 174 -5.72 9.45 19.50
N SER A 175 -6.15 8.48 18.71
CA SER A 175 -7.45 7.82 18.91
C SER A 175 -7.49 6.96 20.17
N SER A 176 -6.36 6.39 20.59
CA SER A 176 -6.26 5.57 21.82
C SER A 176 -6.34 6.41 23.09
N SER A 177 -5.95 7.69 23.07
CA SER A 177 -5.98 8.57 24.25
C SER A 177 -7.38 9.03 24.66
N GLY A 178 -8.38 8.87 23.79
CA GLY A 178 -9.81 9.11 24.10
C GLY A 178 -10.22 10.58 24.27
N GLU A 179 -9.29 11.48 24.53
CA GLU A 179 -9.51 12.92 24.64
C GLU A 179 -8.61 13.68 23.66
N LEU A 180 -9.22 14.55 22.85
CA LEU A 180 -8.52 15.46 21.94
C LEU A 180 -8.03 16.70 22.69
N SER A 181 -7.38 16.52 23.84
CA SER A 181 -6.70 17.65 24.48
C SER A 181 -5.45 18.00 23.69
N GLY A 182 -5.17 19.29 23.50
CA GLY A 182 -3.97 19.73 22.78
C GLY A 182 -2.67 19.19 23.36
N TYR A 183 -2.66 18.89 24.67
CA TYR A 183 -1.53 18.32 25.39
C TYR A 183 -1.31 16.84 25.02
N GLU A 184 -2.35 16.02 25.01
CA GLU A 184 -2.27 14.60 24.64
C GLU A 184 -1.93 14.40 23.16
N LEU A 185 -2.49 15.26 22.29
CA LEU A 185 -2.11 15.31 20.89
C LEU A 185 -0.61 15.59 20.71
N ALA A 186 -0.07 16.56 21.45
CA ALA A 186 1.35 16.90 21.41
C ALA A 186 2.24 15.76 21.92
N ILE A 187 1.83 15.06 22.99
CA ILE A 187 2.53 13.86 23.50
C ILE A 187 2.51 12.76 22.45
N SER A 188 1.35 12.41 21.91
CA SER A 188 1.20 11.36 20.90
C SER A 188 2.08 11.62 19.68
N ILE A 189 2.00 12.83 19.12
CA ILE A 189 2.85 13.22 17.99
C ILE A 189 4.34 13.15 18.36
N SER A 190 4.73 13.68 19.55
CA SER A 190 6.13 13.65 19.97
C SER A 190 6.64 12.22 20.21
N THR A 191 5.83 11.32 20.74
CA THR A 191 6.17 9.90 20.93
C THR A 191 6.42 9.20 19.60
N VAL A 192 5.53 9.40 18.60
CA VAL A 192 5.69 8.84 17.26
C VAL A 192 6.94 9.40 16.59
N LEU A 193 7.16 10.71 16.66
CA LEU A 193 8.35 11.35 16.08
C LEU A 193 9.63 10.92 16.80
N ALA A 194 9.60 10.72 18.11
CA ALA A 194 10.73 10.19 18.88
C ALA A 194 11.05 8.73 18.52
N PHE A 195 10.02 7.90 18.32
CA PHE A 195 10.19 6.54 17.84
C PHE A 195 10.81 6.49 16.44
N ILE A 196 10.25 7.23 15.49
CA ILE A 196 10.76 7.32 14.11
C ILE A 196 12.19 7.88 14.11
N GLY A 197 12.43 8.96 14.85
CA GLY A 197 13.75 9.55 15.01
C GLY A 197 14.76 8.58 15.62
N GLY A 198 14.38 7.91 16.72
CA GLY A 198 15.20 6.87 17.36
C GLY A 198 15.51 5.71 16.42
N ALA A 199 14.51 5.20 15.69
CA ALA A 199 14.71 4.18 14.67
C ALA A 199 15.69 4.64 13.60
N LEU A 200 15.51 5.84 13.03
CA LEU A 200 16.35 6.35 11.95
C LEU A 200 17.76 6.75 12.39
N PHE A 201 17.97 7.27 13.61
CA PHE A 201 19.30 7.71 14.06
C PHE A 201 20.08 6.60 14.78
N ILE A 202 19.44 5.89 15.72
CA ILE A 202 20.07 4.83 16.52
C ILE A 202 19.93 3.50 15.78
N GLY A 203 18.71 3.14 15.38
CA GLY A 203 18.40 1.89 14.72
C GLY A 203 19.15 1.71 13.40
N SER A 204 19.32 2.77 12.59
CA SER A 204 20.07 2.71 11.33
C SER A 204 21.55 2.33 11.49
N LYS A 205 22.11 2.44 12.68
CA LYS A 205 23.48 1.99 12.99
C LYS A 205 23.49 0.65 13.70
N ALA A 206 22.62 0.47 14.69
CA ALA A 206 22.59 -0.70 15.55
C ALA A 206 22.09 -1.95 14.81
N VAL A 207 20.95 -1.85 14.12
CA VAL A 207 20.31 -3.00 13.44
C VAL A 207 21.16 -3.52 12.28
N PRO A 208 21.66 -2.69 11.34
CA PRO A 208 22.54 -3.19 10.29
C PRO A 208 23.86 -3.77 10.82
N LYS A 209 24.42 -3.20 11.91
CA LYS A 209 25.63 -3.75 12.52
C LYS A 209 25.36 -5.14 13.10
N PHE A 210 24.27 -5.33 13.81
CA PHE A 210 23.84 -6.61 14.36
C PHE A 210 23.60 -7.65 13.25
N VAL A 211 22.78 -7.31 12.24
CA VAL A 211 22.47 -8.20 11.13
C VAL A 211 23.70 -8.54 10.29
N ASN A 212 24.61 -7.58 10.06
CA ASN A 212 25.86 -7.82 9.37
C ASN A 212 26.80 -8.73 10.17
N LEU A 213 26.80 -8.66 11.49
CA LEU A 213 27.60 -9.55 12.35
C LEU A 213 27.12 -10.99 12.19
N ILE A 214 25.80 -11.21 12.23
CA ILE A 214 25.20 -12.53 12.04
C ILE A 214 25.41 -13.01 10.59
N GLY A 215 25.27 -12.13 9.60
CA GLY A 215 25.51 -12.47 8.21
C GLY A 215 26.91 -12.97 7.89
N ARG A 216 27.92 -12.65 8.73
CA ARG A 216 29.28 -13.18 8.60
C ARG A 216 29.40 -14.68 8.88
N THR A 217 28.41 -15.25 9.58
CA THR A 217 28.40 -16.71 9.86
C THR A 217 28.10 -17.53 8.62
N ASN A 218 27.58 -16.92 7.55
CA ASN A 218 27.06 -17.58 6.33
C ASN A 218 26.01 -18.66 6.60
N GLN A 219 25.37 -18.61 7.78
CA GLN A 219 24.28 -19.52 8.16
C GLN A 219 22.94 -18.84 7.92
N HIS A 220 22.18 -19.33 6.94
CA HIS A 220 20.90 -18.73 6.56
C HIS A 220 19.83 -18.85 7.65
N ASP A 221 19.82 -19.96 8.38
CA ASP A 221 18.90 -20.25 9.47
C ASP A 221 19.09 -19.26 10.63
N VAL A 222 20.34 -19.00 11.01
CA VAL A 222 20.65 -18.02 12.07
C VAL A 222 20.26 -16.60 11.63
N LEU A 223 20.51 -16.28 10.35
CA LEU A 223 20.18 -14.96 9.81
C LEU A 223 18.67 -14.74 9.79
N ILE A 224 17.86 -15.71 9.34
CA ILE A 224 16.41 -15.56 9.27
C ILE A 224 15.77 -15.41 10.66
N VAL A 225 16.23 -16.20 11.64
CA VAL A 225 15.75 -16.08 13.02
C VAL A 225 16.07 -14.70 13.60
N ALA A 226 17.29 -14.19 13.37
CA ALA A 226 17.68 -12.88 13.84
C ALA A 226 16.87 -11.75 13.19
N ILE A 227 16.60 -11.84 11.90
CA ILE A 227 15.80 -10.86 11.15
C ILE A 227 14.36 -10.83 11.67
N ILE A 228 13.74 -11.99 11.85
CA ILE A 228 12.39 -12.12 12.41
C ILE A 228 12.38 -11.59 13.86
N GLY A 229 13.42 -11.91 14.63
CA GLY A 229 13.59 -11.38 16.00
C GLY A 229 13.65 -9.85 16.02
N VAL A 230 14.34 -9.22 15.08
CA VAL A 230 14.35 -7.75 14.96
C VAL A 230 12.97 -7.22 14.55
N ALA A 231 12.27 -7.88 13.62
CA ALA A 231 10.94 -7.48 13.18
C ALA A 231 9.95 -7.47 14.36
N PHE A 232 9.82 -8.59 15.07
CA PHE A 232 8.93 -8.70 16.23
C PHE A 232 9.41 -7.85 17.42
N GLY A 233 10.72 -7.74 17.65
CA GLY A 233 11.28 -6.91 18.72
C GLY A 233 10.96 -5.43 18.57
N LEU A 234 11.12 -4.87 17.36
CA LEU A 234 10.75 -3.48 17.09
C LEU A 234 9.22 -3.27 17.07
N SER A 235 8.45 -4.27 16.62
CA SER A 235 6.99 -4.25 16.70
C SER A 235 6.52 -4.22 18.16
N PHE A 236 7.12 -5.03 19.00
CA PHE A 236 6.82 -5.06 20.43
C PHE A 236 7.21 -3.75 21.13
N LEU A 237 8.38 -3.19 20.82
CA LEU A 237 8.79 -1.88 21.36
C LEU A 237 7.84 -0.76 20.92
N ALA A 238 7.35 -0.78 19.68
CA ALA A 238 6.35 0.18 19.21
C ALA A 238 5.04 0.02 20.01
N PHE A 239 4.58 -1.22 20.20
CA PHE A 239 3.37 -1.53 20.98
C PHE A 239 3.45 -1.02 22.42
N GLU A 240 4.55 -1.25 23.12
CA GLU A 240 4.76 -0.82 24.51
C GLU A 240 4.70 0.71 24.69
N ILE A 241 4.98 1.47 23.66
CA ILE A 241 4.91 2.95 23.68
C ILE A 241 3.62 3.51 23.04
N GLY A 242 2.62 2.63 22.80
CA GLY A 242 1.32 3.02 22.25
C GLY A 242 1.31 3.27 20.74
N ILE A 243 2.29 2.73 20.02
CA ILE A 243 2.37 2.79 18.54
C ILE A 243 2.00 1.42 17.98
N SER A 244 1.40 1.41 16.77
CA SER A 244 1.03 0.17 16.09
C SER A 244 2.22 -0.79 15.90
N VAL A 245 1.97 -2.09 16.11
CA VAL A 245 2.92 -3.16 15.79
C VAL A 245 3.36 -3.13 14.31
N ALA A 246 2.44 -2.75 13.44
CA ALA A 246 2.66 -2.59 12.01
C ALA A 246 3.74 -1.55 11.69
N THR A 247 3.70 -0.40 12.38
CA THR A 247 4.70 0.66 12.26
C THR A 247 6.08 0.18 12.71
N GLY A 248 6.15 -0.53 13.85
CA GLY A 248 7.40 -1.13 14.34
C GLY A 248 8.02 -2.11 13.35
N ALA A 249 7.19 -3.00 12.78
CA ALA A 249 7.59 -3.95 11.74
C ALA A 249 8.15 -3.27 10.48
N PHE A 250 7.45 -2.26 9.99
CA PHE A 250 7.89 -1.50 8.81
C PHE A 250 9.26 -0.86 9.02
N PHE A 251 9.45 -0.15 10.13
CA PHE A 251 10.76 0.46 10.42
C PHE A 251 11.84 -0.59 10.66
N ALA A 252 11.53 -1.75 11.24
CA ALA A 252 12.48 -2.87 11.31
C ALA A 252 12.97 -3.27 9.91
N GLY A 253 12.06 -3.38 8.95
CA GLY A 253 12.38 -3.65 7.54
C GLY A 253 13.28 -2.58 6.93
N VAL A 254 12.93 -1.30 7.08
CA VAL A 254 13.72 -0.16 6.59
C VAL A 254 15.15 -0.19 7.16
N LEU A 255 15.32 -0.52 8.43
CA LEU A 255 16.63 -0.60 9.07
C LEU A 255 17.47 -1.77 8.55
N ILE A 256 16.84 -2.93 8.33
CA ILE A 256 17.52 -4.11 7.76
C ILE A 256 17.91 -3.87 6.29
N ALA A 257 17.13 -3.07 5.56
CA ALA A 257 17.45 -2.66 4.19
C ALA A 257 18.81 -1.96 4.06
N GLU A 258 19.31 -1.32 5.13
CA GLU A 258 20.63 -0.68 5.17
C GLU A 258 21.78 -1.67 5.43
N SER A 259 21.50 -2.95 5.69
CA SER A 259 22.52 -3.97 5.94
C SER A 259 23.22 -4.40 4.65
N LYS A 260 24.48 -4.87 4.78
CA LYS A 260 25.25 -5.42 3.64
C LYS A 260 24.67 -6.73 3.11
N VAL A 261 23.91 -7.45 3.93
CA VAL A 261 23.27 -8.73 3.60
C VAL A 261 21.83 -8.56 3.13
N HIS A 262 21.39 -7.34 2.85
CA HIS A 262 20.03 -7.01 2.42
C HIS A 262 19.52 -7.91 1.27
N SER A 263 20.33 -8.17 0.26
CA SER A 263 19.91 -9.00 -0.88
C SER A 263 19.60 -10.45 -0.46
N VAL A 264 20.42 -11.02 0.44
CA VAL A 264 20.19 -12.36 0.98
C VAL A 264 18.97 -12.37 1.89
N THR A 265 18.86 -11.37 2.76
CA THR A 265 17.71 -11.19 3.65
C THR A 265 16.40 -11.13 2.87
N ARG A 266 16.35 -10.35 1.78
CA ARG A 266 15.16 -10.23 0.94
C ARG A 266 14.76 -11.58 0.33
N VAL A 267 15.71 -12.35 -0.18
CA VAL A 267 15.43 -13.69 -0.75
C VAL A 267 14.87 -14.63 0.31
N LEU A 268 15.41 -14.61 1.52
CA LEU A 268 14.97 -15.47 2.61
C LEU A 268 13.58 -15.10 3.17
N THR A 269 13.22 -13.83 3.16
CA THR A 269 11.98 -13.34 3.77
C THR A 269 10.81 -13.22 2.80
N THR A 270 11.06 -13.16 1.49
CA THR A 270 9.98 -13.09 0.47
C THR A 270 8.98 -14.25 0.57
N PRO A 271 9.38 -15.54 0.69
CA PRO A 271 8.42 -16.63 0.86
C PRO A 271 7.59 -16.51 2.15
N ILE A 272 8.18 -15.98 3.21
CA ILE A 272 7.48 -15.75 4.49
C ILE A 272 6.40 -14.69 4.30
N LYS A 273 6.75 -13.57 3.63
CA LYS A 273 5.78 -12.53 3.27
C LYS A 273 4.62 -13.10 2.46
N ASP A 274 4.91 -13.93 1.46
CA ASP A 274 3.88 -14.47 0.57
C ASP A 274 2.88 -15.34 1.35
N VAL A 275 3.35 -16.20 2.27
CA VAL A 275 2.50 -17.03 3.12
C VAL A 275 1.71 -16.19 4.11
N PHE A 276 2.39 -15.35 4.89
CA PHE A 276 1.71 -14.56 5.93
C PHE A 276 0.93 -13.37 5.37
N GLY A 277 1.31 -12.86 4.21
CA GLY A 277 0.48 -11.93 3.45
C GLY A 277 -0.84 -12.55 3.02
N ALA A 278 -0.83 -13.80 2.52
CA ALA A 278 -2.06 -14.51 2.23
C ALA A 278 -2.92 -14.69 3.48
N VAL A 279 -2.32 -15.11 4.62
CA VAL A 279 -3.00 -15.23 5.91
C VAL A 279 -3.61 -13.89 6.33
N PHE A 280 -2.85 -12.79 6.25
CA PHE A 280 -3.35 -11.45 6.55
C PHE A 280 -4.57 -11.07 5.71
N PHE A 281 -4.47 -11.16 4.38
CA PHE A 281 -5.56 -10.73 3.51
C PHE A 281 -6.80 -11.60 3.63
N VAL A 282 -6.64 -12.91 3.83
CA VAL A 282 -7.79 -13.81 4.09
C VAL A 282 -8.42 -13.50 5.44
N SER A 283 -7.63 -13.29 6.49
CA SER A 283 -8.16 -12.94 7.82
C SER A 283 -8.87 -11.60 7.81
N VAL A 284 -8.29 -10.57 7.19
CA VAL A 284 -8.93 -9.26 7.02
C VAL A 284 -10.20 -9.39 6.19
N GLY A 285 -10.17 -10.15 5.09
CA GLY A 285 -11.35 -10.43 4.29
C GLY A 285 -12.46 -11.12 5.09
N ALA A 286 -12.11 -12.07 5.96
CA ALA A 286 -13.08 -12.76 6.84
C ALA A 286 -13.69 -11.84 7.90
N LEU A 287 -12.98 -10.81 8.32
CA LEU A 287 -13.49 -9.76 9.23
C LEU A 287 -14.41 -8.75 8.55
N MET A 288 -14.52 -8.78 7.21
CA MET A 288 -15.37 -7.85 6.45
C MET A 288 -16.83 -8.34 6.41
N ASP A 289 -17.72 -7.56 6.99
CA ASP A 289 -19.15 -7.81 6.92
C ASP A 289 -19.74 -7.31 5.59
N ILE A 290 -19.83 -8.21 4.62
CA ILE A 290 -20.38 -7.93 3.28
C ILE A 290 -21.86 -7.61 3.32
N THR A 291 -22.60 -7.98 4.37
CA THR A 291 -24.04 -7.69 4.50
C THR A 291 -24.31 -6.19 4.62
N GLN A 292 -23.30 -5.42 5.05
CA GLN A 292 -23.38 -3.96 5.14
C GLN A 292 -23.13 -3.24 3.80
N LEU A 293 -22.85 -3.97 2.71
CA LEU A 293 -22.56 -3.38 1.39
C LEU A 293 -23.60 -2.34 0.94
N PRO A 294 -24.92 -2.55 1.08
CA PRO A 294 -25.92 -1.54 0.68
C PRO A 294 -25.76 -0.21 1.43
N LEU A 295 -25.21 -0.23 2.63
CA LEU A 295 -25.03 0.95 3.48
C LEU A 295 -23.93 1.87 2.97
N PHE A 296 -22.83 1.30 2.46
CA PHE A 296 -21.62 2.05 2.14
C PHE A 296 -21.25 2.05 0.64
N ILE A 297 -21.95 1.29 -0.23
CA ILE A 297 -21.53 1.19 -1.63
C ILE A 297 -21.54 2.54 -2.36
N VAL A 298 -22.53 3.38 -2.13
CA VAL A 298 -22.62 4.70 -2.75
C VAL A 298 -21.52 5.64 -2.24
N PRO A 299 -21.32 5.80 -0.91
CA PRO A 299 -20.18 6.53 -0.37
C PRO A 299 -18.83 5.99 -0.86
N ALA A 300 -18.67 4.66 -0.94
CA ALA A 300 -17.42 4.04 -1.45
C ALA A 300 -17.12 4.48 -2.90
N LEU A 301 -18.12 4.45 -3.77
CA LEU A 301 -17.97 4.90 -5.17
C LEU A 301 -17.65 6.40 -5.24
N ILE A 302 -18.26 7.22 -4.40
CA ILE A 302 -17.93 8.65 -4.31
C ILE A 302 -16.47 8.82 -3.89
N LEU A 303 -16.03 8.13 -2.85
CA LEU A 303 -14.65 8.23 -2.35
C LEU A 303 -13.63 7.68 -3.35
N ILE A 304 -13.95 6.65 -4.13
CA ILE A 304 -13.09 6.18 -5.23
C ILE A 304 -12.90 7.30 -6.26
N LEU A 305 -13.98 7.94 -6.71
CA LEU A 305 -13.89 9.02 -7.68
C LEU A 305 -13.13 10.23 -7.13
N VAL A 306 -13.40 10.59 -5.88
CA VAL A 306 -12.69 11.67 -5.17
C VAL A 306 -11.21 11.35 -5.06
N SER A 307 -10.84 10.13 -4.67
CA SER A 307 -9.44 9.71 -4.56
C SER A 307 -8.73 9.80 -5.91
N ILE A 308 -9.31 9.23 -6.98
CA ILE A 308 -8.73 9.29 -8.33
C ILE A 308 -8.55 10.73 -8.76
N GLY A 309 -9.56 11.59 -8.57
CA GLY A 309 -9.50 13.01 -8.91
C GLY A 309 -8.48 13.77 -8.09
N ALA A 310 -8.51 13.63 -6.76
CA ALA A 310 -7.61 14.32 -5.84
C ALA A 310 -6.14 13.95 -6.12
N LYS A 311 -5.84 12.66 -6.22
CA LYS A 311 -4.49 12.18 -6.57
C LYS A 311 -4.03 12.70 -7.93
N PHE A 312 -4.89 12.62 -8.94
CA PHE A 312 -4.57 13.16 -10.26
C PHE A 312 -4.18 14.63 -10.20
N PHE A 313 -5.01 15.48 -9.58
CA PHE A 313 -4.75 16.91 -9.53
C PHE A 313 -3.54 17.26 -8.66
N THR A 314 -3.39 16.66 -7.49
CA THR A 314 -2.28 16.93 -6.58
C THR A 314 -0.94 16.51 -7.20
N VAL A 315 -0.86 15.31 -7.78
CA VAL A 315 0.35 14.82 -8.46
C VAL A 315 0.66 15.65 -9.70
N TYR A 316 -0.35 15.93 -10.55
CA TYR A 316 -0.14 16.72 -11.76
C TYR A 316 0.39 18.11 -11.46
N LEU A 317 -0.26 18.84 -10.54
CA LEU A 317 0.16 20.18 -10.16
C LEU A 317 1.54 20.19 -9.49
N ALA A 318 1.80 19.24 -8.59
CA ALA A 318 3.09 19.10 -7.93
C ALA A 318 4.21 18.76 -8.93
N ALA A 319 3.98 17.81 -9.85
CA ALA A 319 4.97 17.47 -10.87
C ALA A 319 5.25 18.65 -11.81
N ARG A 320 4.21 19.41 -12.19
CA ARG A 320 4.38 20.64 -12.99
C ARG A 320 5.15 21.72 -12.25
N SER A 321 4.89 21.92 -10.96
CA SER A 321 5.65 22.90 -10.13
C SER A 321 7.12 22.52 -9.98
N GLN A 322 7.44 21.22 -10.03
CA GLN A 322 8.82 20.73 -9.99
C GLN A 322 9.53 20.78 -11.36
N GLY A 323 8.89 21.32 -12.39
CA GLY A 323 9.47 21.54 -13.72
C GLY A 323 9.41 20.32 -14.65
N TYR A 324 8.65 19.30 -14.34
CA TYR A 324 8.45 18.17 -15.25
C TYR A 324 7.59 18.57 -16.46
N LYS A 325 7.85 17.96 -17.62
CA LYS A 325 7.08 18.18 -18.84
C LYS A 325 5.64 17.72 -18.64
N THR A 326 4.70 18.33 -19.34
CA THR A 326 3.26 17.98 -19.28
C THR A 326 3.03 16.49 -19.51
N GLN A 327 3.75 15.86 -20.43
CA GLN A 327 3.63 14.45 -20.73
C GLN A 327 4.05 13.57 -19.53
N THR A 328 5.22 13.85 -18.92
CA THR A 328 5.71 13.15 -17.74
C THR A 328 4.78 13.36 -16.55
N ALA A 329 4.29 14.61 -16.35
CA ALA A 329 3.36 14.93 -15.27
C ALA A 329 2.00 14.22 -15.44
N LEU A 330 1.46 14.12 -16.65
CA LEU A 330 0.22 13.38 -16.95
C LEU A 330 0.39 11.88 -16.67
N ARG A 331 1.47 11.27 -17.16
CA ARG A 331 1.76 9.85 -16.91
C ARG A 331 1.90 9.57 -15.41
N ALA A 332 2.64 10.43 -14.69
CA ALA A 332 2.80 10.30 -13.25
C ALA A 332 1.46 10.46 -12.52
N ALA A 333 0.65 11.45 -12.88
CA ALA A 333 -0.65 11.69 -12.27
C ALA A 333 -1.61 10.50 -12.45
N PHE A 334 -1.73 9.97 -13.66
CA PHE A 334 -2.54 8.78 -13.90
C PHE A 334 -1.96 7.51 -13.25
N GLY A 335 -0.64 7.38 -13.19
CA GLY A 335 0.03 6.24 -12.56
C GLY A 335 -0.19 6.18 -11.05
N LEU A 336 -0.24 7.34 -10.38
CA LEU A 336 -0.47 7.46 -8.94
C LEU A 336 -1.96 7.67 -8.58
N SER A 337 -2.86 7.82 -9.56
CA SER A 337 -4.30 8.05 -9.28
C SER A 337 -5.04 6.83 -8.75
N SER A 338 -4.42 5.64 -8.73
CA SER A 338 -5.05 4.49 -8.11
C SER A 338 -4.92 4.56 -6.59
N SER A 339 -6.03 4.49 -5.89
CA SER A 339 -6.04 4.33 -4.44
C SER A 339 -6.19 2.87 -4.06
N GLY A 340 -5.79 2.53 -2.85
CA GLY A 340 -5.96 1.21 -2.30
C GLY A 340 -4.67 0.39 -2.32
N GLY A 341 -4.80 -0.90 -2.18
CA GLY A 341 -3.69 -1.83 -1.98
C GLY A 341 -3.63 -2.32 -0.55
N GLU A 342 -2.55 -3.03 -0.26
CA GLU A 342 -2.35 -3.68 1.04
C GLU A 342 -2.30 -2.70 2.21
N LEU A 343 -1.67 -1.55 2.02
CA LEU A 343 -1.51 -0.56 3.08
C LEU A 343 -2.83 0.15 3.43
N ALA A 344 -3.75 0.32 2.47
CA ALA A 344 -5.08 0.88 2.75
C ALA A 344 -5.89 -0.03 3.70
N LEU A 345 -5.77 -1.35 3.54
CA LEU A 345 -6.38 -2.32 4.45
C LEU A 345 -5.73 -2.30 5.83
N VAL A 346 -4.40 -2.11 5.90
CA VAL A 346 -3.71 -1.91 7.18
C VAL A 346 -4.20 -0.66 7.90
N VAL A 347 -4.43 0.44 7.17
CA VAL A 347 -5.01 1.67 7.72
C VAL A 347 -6.42 1.43 8.27
N ALA A 348 -7.30 0.77 7.49
CA ALA A 348 -8.67 0.48 7.92
C ALA A 348 -8.70 -0.48 9.13
N LYS A 349 -7.88 -1.54 9.10
CA LYS A 349 -7.72 -2.47 10.23
C LYS A 349 -7.20 -1.75 11.46
N GLY A 350 -6.21 -0.88 11.30
CA GLY A 350 -5.64 -0.08 12.39
C GLY A 350 -6.67 0.83 13.06
N GLY A 351 -7.63 1.38 12.31
CA GLY A 351 -8.77 2.12 12.87
C GLY A 351 -9.74 1.22 13.63
N ALA A 352 -10.01 0.02 13.10
CA ALA A 352 -10.87 -0.97 13.76
C ALA A 352 -10.24 -1.49 15.07
N ASP A 353 -8.93 -1.73 15.09
CA ASP A 353 -8.21 -2.23 16.27
C ASP A 353 -8.22 -1.25 17.46
N VAL A 354 -8.15 0.04 17.15
CA VAL A 354 -8.30 1.11 18.16
C VAL A 354 -9.76 1.23 18.66
N GLY A 355 -10.71 0.63 17.94
CA GLY A 355 -12.12 0.65 18.32
C GLY A 355 -12.82 2.00 18.14
N THR A 356 -12.24 2.91 17.38
CA THR A 356 -12.78 4.29 17.18
C THR A 356 -13.49 4.47 15.85
N THR A 357 -13.38 3.50 14.93
CA THR A 357 -14.05 3.54 13.63
C THR A 357 -15.30 2.66 13.60
N SER A 358 -16.25 3.04 12.77
CA SER A 358 -17.47 2.26 12.52
C SER A 358 -17.14 0.91 11.87
N SER A 359 -17.95 -0.11 12.15
CA SER A 359 -17.74 -1.50 11.68
C SER A 359 -17.74 -1.64 10.15
N PHE A 360 -18.37 -0.73 9.43
CA PHE A 360 -18.44 -0.74 7.97
C PHE A 360 -17.18 -0.15 7.28
N ILE A 361 -16.26 0.50 8.01
CA ILE A 361 -15.07 1.13 7.42
C ILE A 361 -14.14 0.10 6.79
N LEU A 362 -13.86 -0.99 7.49
CA LEU A 362 -12.99 -2.05 6.98
C LEU A 362 -13.56 -2.72 5.71
N PRO A 363 -14.84 -3.18 5.67
CA PRO A 363 -15.43 -3.72 4.44
C PRO A 363 -15.56 -2.68 3.33
N MET A 364 -15.80 -1.40 3.65
CA MET A 364 -15.82 -0.32 2.68
C MET A 364 -14.47 -0.12 2.00
N VAL A 365 -13.38 0.01 2.77
CA VAL A 365 -12.02 0.15 2.24
C VAL A 365 -11.61 -1.08 1.45
N GLY A 366 -11.96 -2.29 1.90
CA GLY A 366 -11.72 -3.53 1.17
C GLY A 366 -12.41 -3.54 -0.20
N THR A 367 -13.67 -3.15 -0.25
CA THR A 367 -14.44 -3.02 -1.50
C THR A 367 -13.80 -1.98 -2.42
N MET A 368 -13.41 -0.83 -1.89
CA MET A 368 -12.72 0.21 -2.64
C MET A 368 -11.38 -0.29 -3.20
N THR A 369 -10.60 -1.03 -2.41
CA THR A 369 -9.33 -1.63 -2.84
C THR A 369 -9.52 -2.60 -4.00
N ILE A 370 -10.54 -3.46 -3.95
CA ILE A 370 -10.87 -4.39 -5.04
C ILE A 370 -11.20 -3.61 -6.31
N ILE A 371 -12.12 -2.66 -6.24
CA ILE A 371 -12.57 -1.88 -7.40
C ILE A 371 -11.42 -1.08 -8.02
N THR A 372 -10.65 -0.38 -7.19
CA THR A 372 -9.54 0.46 -7.68
C THR A 372 -8.41 -0.38 -8.28
N THR A 373 -8.14 -1.57 -7.75
CA THR A 373 -7.16 -2.51 -8.32
C THR A 373 -7.54 -2.91 -9.75
N PHE A 374 -8.83 -3.17 -10.01
CA PHE A 374 -9.32 -3.44 -11.37
C PHE A 374 -9.20 -2.22 -12.30
N ILE A 375 -9.38 -1.01 -11.78
CA ILE A 375 -9.34 0.23 -12.57
C ILE A 375 -7.91 0.65 -12.90
N THR A 376 -6.93 0.38 -12.03
CA THR A 376 -5.54 0.82 -12.14
C THR A 376 -4.87 0.58 -13.51
N PRO A 377 -4.94 -0.61 -14.13
CA PRO A 377 -4.33 -0.84 -15.43
C PRO A 377 -4.87 0.07 -16.53
N TYR A 378 -6.14 0.41 -16.44
CA TYR A 378 -6.80 1.29 -17.41
C TYR A 378 -6.38 2.74 -17.21
N LEU A 379 -6.27 3.22 -15.96
CA LEU A 379 -5.78 4.57 -15.65
C LEU A 379 -4.36 4.77 -16.18
N ILE A 380 -3.46 3.82 -15.95
CA ILE A 380 -2.09 3.88 -16.44
C ILE A 380 -2.08 3.94 -17.97
N LYS A 381 -2.79 3.04 -18.65
CA LYS A 381 -2.88 3.02 -20.14
C LYS A 381 -3.44 4.33 -20.69
N ILE A 382 -4.47 4.89 -20.06
CA ILE A 382 -5.06 6.18 -20.44
C ILE A 382 -4.03 7.29 -20.30
N GLY A 383 -3.28 7.33 -19.18
CA GLY A 383 -2.25 8.34 -18.94
C GLY A 383 -1.17 8.35 -20.02
N TRP A 384 -0.68 7.17 -20.41
CA TRP A 384 0.30 7.06 -21.51
C TRP A 384 -0.29 7.47 -22.86
N LYS A 385 -1.50 7.01 -23.16
CA LYS A 385 -2.18 7.36 -24.41
C LYS A 385 -2.44 8.86 -24.53
N LEU A 386 -2.93 9.50 -23.48
CA LEU A 386 -3.21 10.95 -23.49
C LEU A 386 -1.92 11.78 -23.56
N ALA A 387 -0.85 11.34 -22.89
CA ALA A 387 0.44 12.00 -22.94
C ALA A 387 1.10 11.94 -24.31
N ASP A 388 0.81 10.91 -25.12
CA ASP A 388 1.33 10.74 -26.48
C ASP A 388 0.50 11.44 -27.54
N LEU A 389 -0.68 11.99 -27.20
CA LEU A 389 -1.46 12.82 -28.11
C LEU A 389 -0.67 14.08 -28.47
N PRO A 390 -0.62 14.46 -29.76
CA PRO A 390 0.09 15.64 -30.18
C PRO A 390 -0.52 16.90 -29.59
N THR A 391 0.20 17.55 -28.69
CA THR A 391 -0.17 18.86 -28.16
C THR A 391 0.34 19.94 -29.12
N GLY A 392 -0.54 20.66 -29.79
CA GLY A 392 -0.23 21.84 -30.59
C GLY A 392 0.70 21.58 -31.79
N GLU A 393 1.80 22.29 -31.90
CA GLU A 393 2.67 22.29 -33.09
C GLU A 393 3.29 20.94 -33.47
N ARG A 394 3.45 19.99 -32.54
CA ARG A 394 3.94 18.63 -32.84
C ARG A 394 2.93 17.79 -33.63
N GLY A 395 1.64 18.02 -33.46
CA GLY A 395 0.60 17.35 -34.21
C GLY A 395 0.64 17.68 -35.74
N ARG A 396 0.95 18.92 -36.05
CA ARG A 396 1.11 19.34 -37.45
C ARG A 396 2.31 18.69 -38.13
N PHE A 397 3.44 18.51 -37.40
CA PHE A 397 4.62 17.83 -37.95
C PHE A 397 4.43 16.31 -38.12
N ALA A 398 3.72 15.65 -37.22
CA ALA A 398 3.45 14.21 -37.30
C ALA A 398 2.47 13.89 -38.45
N ILE A 399 1.46 14.73 -38.67
CA ILE A 399 0.51 14.59 -39.76
C ILE A 399 1.24 14.85 -41.08
N ARG A 400 2.11 15.86 -41.17
CA ARG A 400 2.91 16.18 -42.36
C ARG A 400 3.92 15.07 -42.70
N ARG A 401 4.49 14.41 -41.72
CA ARG A 401 5.41 13.26 -41.89
C ARG A 401 4.69 11.99 -42.34
N ARG A 402 3.42 11.79 -41.96
CA ARG A 402 2.57 10.70 -42.46
C ARG A 402 2.08 10.98 -43.88
N SER A 403 1.76 12.22 -44.24
CA SER A 403 1.39 12.63 -45.58
C SER A 403 2.56 12.45 -46.56
N ASN A 404 3.77 12.91 -46.18
CA ASN A 404 4.96 12.72 -47.04
C ASN A 404 5.37 11.24 -47.19
N LYS A 405 5.14 10.38 -46.18
CA LYS A 405 5.40 8.94 -46.30
C LYS A 405 4.35 8.24 -47.19
N LYS A 406 3.14 8.78 -47.37
CA LYS A 406 2.16 8.27 -48.29
C LYS A 406 2.52 8.67 -49.72
N HIS A 407 2.92 9.91 -49.99
CA HIS A 407 3.38 10.34 -51.30
C HIS A 407 4.66 9.66 -51.81
N LEU A 408 5.59 9.34 -50.91
CA LEU A 408 6.82 8.61 -51.26
C LEU A 408 6.59 7.09 -51.51
N LYS A 409 5.41 6.54 -51.17
CA LYS A 409 5.03 5.17 -51.53
C LYS A 409 4.23 5.06 -52.81
N GLU A 410 3.67 6.18 -53.30
CA GLU A 410 2.95 6.24 -54.59
C GLU A 410 3.87 6.52 -55.78
N ASP A 411 5.08 7.05 -55.54
CA ASP A 411 6.08 7.37 -56.57
C ASP A 411 7.21 6.33 -56.70
N ASP A 412 6.97 5.05 -56.40
CA ASP A 412 7.93 3.97 -56.63
C ASP A 412 7.73 3.38 -58.04
N PRO A 413 8.60 3.70 -59.05
CA PRO A 413 8.40 3.32 -60.43
C PRO A 413 8.80 1.86 -60.74
N LYS A 414 8.82 0.97 -59.77
CA LYS A 414 9.16 -0.46 -59.94
C LYS A 414 7.95 -1.39 -59.85
N LYS A 415 6.80 -0.98 -60.37
CA LYS A 415 5.70 -1.91 -60.68
C LYS A 415 5.17 -1.62 -62.09
N THR A 416 5.92 -2.00 -63.07
CA THR A 416 5.48 -2.43 -64.39
C THR A 416 6.38 -3.57 -64.85
#